data_5c1bd94bd913165c696d81d417565867
#
_entry.id   5c1bd94bd913165c696d81d417565867
#
_cell.length_a   1.000
_cell.length_b   1.000
_cell.length_c   1.000
_cell.angle_alpha   90.00
_cell.angle_beta   90.00
_cell.angle_gamma   90.00
#
_symmetry.space_group_name_H-M   'P 1'
#
loop_
_entity.id
_entity.type
_entity.pdbx_description
1 polymer ?
#
loop_
_entity_poly.entity_id
_entity_poly.type
_entity_poly.pdbx_seq_one_letter_code
_entity_poly.pdbx_strand_id
1 'polypeptide(L)'
;MRRFFSTLLGAALVTAGLSGAPALAQKSRDDQQKAREDMQEGNVRSLRQIEQSVLPRMKGAQYLGPEYDSAAMAYRLKFIKDGRVTFVDVDARTGRILGISR
;
A
#
# COMPACT_ATOMS: atom_id res chain seq x y z
N MET A 1 44.95 -24.49 26.27
CA MET A 1 44.50 -24.14 25.90
C MET A 1 43.68 -23.85 25.32
N ARG A 2 43.53 -23.80 25.07
CA ARG A 2 42.90 -23.50 24.52
C ARG A 2 41.94 -23.34 23.98
N ARG A 3 41.55 -23.16 23.80
CA ARG A 3 40.81 -22.96 23.24
C ARG A 3 39.95 -22.60 22.75
N PHE A 4 39.66 -22.52 22.51
CA PHE A 4 38.95 -22.04 22.10
C PHE A 4 38.10 -22.00 21.50
N PHE A 5 37.66 -21.98 21.16
CA PHE A 5 36.98 -21.81 20.63
C PHE A 5 35.96 -21.73 20.27
N SER A 6 35.50 -21.71 20.18
CA SER A 6 34.68 -21.57 19.85
C SER A 6 33.85 -21.15 19.44
N THR A 7 33.51 -20.94 19.14
CA THR A 7 32.88 -20.38 18.79
C THR A 7 32.02 -20.22 18.17
N LEU A 8 31.68 -20.10 17.88
CA LEU A 8 31.02 -19.69 17.32
C LEU A 8 30.05 -19.84 16.97
N LEU A 9 29.67 -19.75 16.65
CA LEU A 9 28.89 -19.77 16.29
C LEU A 9 27.84 -19.45 16.04
N GLY A 10 27.51 -19.29 15.91
CA GLY A 10 26.50 -18.93 15.79
C GLY A 10 25.73 -18.39 15.08
N ALA A 11 25.61 -18.25 14.81
CA ALA A 11 25.04 -17.53 14.27
C ALA A 11 24.05 -17.70 13.52
N ALA A 12 23.72 -17.81 13.26
CA ALA A 12 22.94 -17.85 12.51
C ALA A 12 21.75 -17.88 12.38
N LEU A 13 21.38 -17.89 12.37
CA LEU A 13 20.45 -17.95 12.19
C LEU A 13 19.34 -17.50 12.04
N VAL A 14 19.12 -17.24 11.83
CA VAL A 14 18.25 -16.53 11.93
C VAL A 14 17.34 -16.21 11.07
N THR A 15 17.13 -16.02 10.48
CA THR A 15 16.40 -15.67 9.38
C THR A 15 15.07 -16.22 9.25
N ALA A 16 14.71 -17.18 9.94
CA ALA A 16 13.50 -17.89 9.61
C ALA A 16 12.23 -17.06 9.75
N GLY A 17 12.23 -16.08 10.60
CA GLY A 17 11.00 -15.37 10.88
C GLY A 17 10.50 -14.45 9.80
N LEU A 18 11.19 -14.36 8.67
CA LEU A 18 10.88 -13.33 7.70
C LEU A 18 9.99 -13.80 6.57
N SER A 19 9.56 -15.04 6.57
CA SER A 19 8.94 -15.59 5.38
C SER A 19 7.63 -14.93 4.97
N GLY A 20 6.84 -14.39 5.89
CA GLY A 20 5.57 -13.76 5.51
C GLY A 20 5.71 -12.33 5.01
N ALA A 21 6.57 -11.55 5.64
CA ALA A 21 6.69 -10.14 5.32
C ALA A 21 7.17 -9.87 3.89
N PRO A 22 8.13 -10.62 3.35
CA PRO A 22 8.56 -10.37 1.97
C PRO A 22 7.46 -10.52 0.94
N ALA A 23 6.53 -11.45 1.12
CA ALA A 23 5.45 -11.65 0.16
C ALA A 23 4.50 -10.46 0.12
N LEU A 24 4.14 -9.92 1.29
CA LEU A 24 3.27 -8.76 1.36
C LEU A 24 3.96 -7.51 0.82
N ALA A 25 5.24 -7.34 1.15
CA ALA A 25 6.00 -6.21 0.64
C ALA A 25 6.16 -6.27 -0.87
N GLN A 26 6.34 -7.48 -1.41
CA GLN A 26 6.47 -7.66 -2.85
C GLN A 26 5.18 -7.29 -3.57
N LYS A 27 4.04 -7.72 -3.05
CA LYS A 27 2.74 -7.39 -3.64
C LYS A 27 2.53 -5.87 -3.64
N SER A 28 2.85 -5.20 -2.56
CA SER A 28 2.71 -3.76 -2.48
C SER A 28 3.59 -3.05 -3.49
N ARG A 29 4.83 -3.49 -3.65
CA ARG A 29 5.73 -2.90 -4.64
C ARG A 29 5.24 -3.14 -6.06
N ASP A 30 4.73 -4.35 -6.33
CA ASP A 30 4.21 -4.69 -7.65
C ASP A 30 2.99 -3.82 -7.99
N ASP A 31 2.09 -3.60 -7.04
CA ASP A 31 0.93 -2.76 -7.26
C ASP A 31 1.33 -1.30 -7.49
N GLN A 32 2.30 -0.79 -6.74
CA GLN A 32 2.79 0.57 -6.95
C GLN A 32 3.47 0.75 -8.29
N GLN A 33 4.26 -0.24 -8.70
CA GLN A 33 4.91 -0.21 -10.01
C GLN A 33 3.87 -0.24 -11.12
N LYS A 34 2.87 -1.08 -10.98
CA LYS A 34 1.80 -1.19 -11.98
C LYS A 34 1.01 0.11 -12.08
N ALA A 35 0.78 0.78 -10.96
CA ALA A 35 0.11 2.08 -10.98
C ALA A 35 0.89 3.09 -11.82
N ARG A 36 2.20 3.12 -11.66
CA ARG A 36 3.04 4.04 -12.44
C ARG A 36 3.00 3.68 -13.92
N GLU A 37 3.08 2.41 -14.24
CA GLU A 37 3.01 1.97 -15.64
C GLU A 37 1.67 2.32 -16.27
N ASP A 38 0.58 2.05 -15.57
CA ASP A 38 -0.76 2.34 -16.07
C ASP A 38 -0.96 3.84 -16.28
N MET A 39 -0.41 4.66 -15.38
CA MET A 39 -0.49 6.11 -15.52
C MET A 39 0.33 6.59 -16.72
N GLN A 40 1.52 6.06 -16.92
CA GLN A 40 2.38 6.45 -18.04
C GLN A 40 1.75 6.08 -19.39
N GLU A 41 1.01 4.99 -19.42
CA GLU A 41 0.31 4.55 -20.61
C GLU A 41 -1.03 5.27 -20.82
N GLY A 42 -1.41 6.12 -19.89
CA GLY A 42 -2.67 6.85 -19.97
C GLY A 42 -3.90 6.04 -19.60
N ASN A 43 -3.70 4.86 -19.02
CA ASN A 43 -4.80 3.97 -18.65
C ASN A 43 -5.51 4.42 -17.39
N VAL A 44 -4.81 5.11 -16.50
CA VAL A 44 -5.38 5.58 -15.24
C VAL A 44 -4.95 7.01 -14.98
N ARG A 45 -5.73 7.70 -14.15
CA ARG A 45 -5.39 9.03 -13.67
C ARG A 45 -4.29 8.95 -12.63
N SER A 46 -3.54 10.03 -12.46
CA SER A 46 -2.52 10.07 -11.43
C SER A 46 -3.17 10.05 -10.06
N LEU A 47 -2.44 9.50 -9.09
CA LEU A 47 -2.90 9.51 -7.69
C LEU A 47 -3.20 10.93 -7.22
N ARG A 48 -2.38 11.89 -7.62
CA ARG A 48 -2.58 13.29 -7.25
C ARG A 48 -3.94 13.81 -7.70
N GLN A 49 -4.33 13.51 -8.94
CA GLN A 49 -5.65 13.90 -9.44
C GLN A 49 -6.77 13.26 -8.65
N ILE A 50 -6.60 11.99 -8.30
CA ILE A 50 -7.58 11.26 -7.49
C ILE A 50 -7.69 11.92 -6.11
N GLU A 51 -6.55 12.19 -5.48
CA GLU A 51 -6.54 12.81 -4.15
C GLU A 51 -7.17 14.20 -4.17
N GLN A 52 -6.86 15.01 -5.17
CA GLN A 52 -7.43 16.35 -5.29
C GLN A 52 -8.94 16.32 -5.42
N SER A 53 -9.47 15.28 -6.00
CA SER A 53 -10.90 15.11 -6.19
C SER A 53 -11.60 14.58 -4.94
N VAL A 54 -10.96 13.70 -4.18
CA VAL A 54 -11.60 12.98 -3.08
C VAL A 54 -11.40 13.66 -1.73
N LEU A 55 -10.20 14.18 -1.45
CA LEU A 55 -9.89 14.72 -0.14
C LEU A 55 -10.84 15.85 0.29
N PRO A 56 -11.26 16.77 -0.59
CA PRO A 56 -12.22 17.78 -0.17
C PRO A 56 -13.57 17.23 0.28
N ARG A 57 -13.92 16.03 -0.16
CA ARG A 57 -15.17 15.39 0.23
C ARG A 57 -15.08 14.69 1.58
N MET A 58 -13.88 14.56 2.12
CA MET A 58 -13.64 13.84 3.37
C MET A 58 -13.20 14.78 4.48
N LYS A 59 -13.86 15.92 4.58
CA LYS A 59 -13.57 16.90 5.62
C LYS A 59 -13.80 16.29 6.99
N GLY A 60 -12.90 16.59 7.90
CA GLY A 60 -12.95 16.06 9.25
C GLY A 60 -12.31 14.70 9.40
N ALA A 61 -11.86 14.09 8.33
CA ALA A 61 -11.16 12.81 8.37
C ALA A 61 -9.67 13.03 8.20
N GLN A 62 -8.86 12.18 8.83
CA GLN A 62 -7.43 12.18 8.66
C GLN A 62 -7.07 11.21 7.55
N TYR A 63 -6.36 11.68 6.54
CA TYR A 63 -5.93 10.85 5.42
C TYR A 63 -4.69 10.06 5.80
N LEU A 64 -4.73 8.76 5.60
CA LEU A 64 -3.63 7.86 5.96
C LEU A 64 -2.81 7.40 4.76
N GLY A 65 -3.33 7.57 3.56
CA GLY A 65 -2.61 7.23 2.35
C GLY A 65 -3.39 6.32 1.42
N PRO A 66 -2.82 6.09 0.22
CA PRO A 66 -3.48 5.29 -0.80
C PRO A 66 -2.94 3.87 -0.86
N GLU A 67 -3.76 3.00 -1.44
CA GLU A 67 -3.35 1.69 -1.92
C GLU A 67 -3.88 1.55 -3.34
N TYR A 68 -3.12 0.88 -4.20
CA TYR A 68 -3.56 0.63 -5.57
C TYR A 68 -3.81 -0.86 -5.75
N ASP A 69 -4.98 -1.17 -6.30
CA ASP A 69 -5.32 -2.54 -6.68
C ASP A 69 -5.21 -2.62 -8.20
N SER A 70 -4.15 -3.25 -8.69
CA SER A 70 -3.90 -3.30 -10.11
C SER A 70 -4.91 -4.18 -10.85
N ALA A 71 -5.42 -5.20 -10.21
CA ALA A 71 -6.41 -6.07 -10.85
C ALA A 71 -7.73 -5.35 -11.09
N ALA A 72 -8.13 -4.50 -10.15
CA ALA A 72 -9.35 -3.72 -10.26
C ALA A 72 -9.13 -2.38 -10.95
N MET A 73 -7.89 -1.97 -11.14
CA MET A 73 -7.51 -0.62 -11.59
C MET A 73 -8.21 0.44 -10.76
N ALA A 74 -8.08 0.30 -9.43
CA ALA A 74 -8.76 1.18 -8.48
C ALA A 74 -7.81 1.57 -7.36
N TYR A 75 -7.98 2.79 -6.88
CA TYR A 75 -7.30 3.24 -5.67
C TYR A 75 -8.21 3.09 -4.48
N ARG A 76 -7.64 2.66 -3.36
CA ARG A 76 -8.32 2.66 -2.07
C ARG A 76 -7.63 3.71 -1.20
N LEU A 77 -8.36 4.76 -0.87
CA LEU A 77 -7.86 5.82 -0.02
C LEU A 77 -8.33 5.56 1.40
N LYS A 78 -7.38 5.56 2.31
CA LYS A 78 -7.64 5.19 3.70
C LYS A 78 -7.68 6.42 4.57
N PHE A 79 -8.69 6.50 5.43
CA PHE A 79 -8.90 7.63 6.34
C PHE A 79 -9.22 7.12 7.73
N ILE A 80 -9.00 7.99 8.73
CA ILE A 80 -9.58 7.81 10.06
C ILE A 80 -10.59 8.92 10.28
N LYS A 81 -11.82 8.55 10.58
CA LYS A 81 -12.87 9.50 10.89
C LYS A 81 -13.62 9.02 12.11
N ASP A 82 -13.74 9.89 13.12
CA ASP A 82 -14.42 9.57 14.39
C ASP A 82 -13.90 8.28 15.01
N GLY A 83 -12.58 8.07 14.94
CA GLY A 83 -11.93 6.90 15.52
C GLY A 83 -12.06 5.63 14.70
N ARG A 84 -12.63 5.70 13.51
CA ARG A 84 -12.83 4.52 12.66
C ARG A 84 -12.06 4.64 11.37
N VAL A 85 -11.51 3.53 10.91
CA VAL A 85 -10.89 3.46 9.61
C VAL A 85 -11.99 3.43 8.55
N THR A 86 -11.87 4.31 7.58
CA THR A 86 -12.83 4.43 6.48
C THR A 86 -12.04 4.30 5.18
N PHE A 87 -12.56 3.52 4.25
CA PHE A 87 -11.94 3.35 2.94
C PHE A 87 -12.82 3.99 1.88
N VAL A 88 -12.18 4.71 0.95
CA VAL A 88 -12.86 5.25 -0.23
C VAL A 88 -12.24 4.56 -1.44
N ASP A 89 -13.03 3.77 -2.13
CA ASP A 89 -12.57 3.09 -3.34
C ASP A 89 -12.91 3.94 -4.55
N VAL A 90 -11.92 4.18 -5.39
CA VAL A 90 -12.03 5.09 -6.53
C VAL A 90 -11.57 4.38 -7.80
N ASP A 91 -12.38 4.45 -8.84
CA ASP A 91 -11.98 3.96 -10.15
C ASP A 91 -10.82 4.82 -10.65
N ALA A 92 -9.66 4.20 -10.85
CA ALA A 92 -8.46 4.94 -11.24
C ALA A 92 -8.57 5.49 -12.64
N ARG A 93 -9.38 4.90 -13.51
CA ARG A 93 -9.53 5.34 -14.89
C ARG A 93 -10.37 6.60 -14.99
N THR A 94 -11.40 6.72 -14.19
CA THR A 94 -12.36 7.80 -14.29
C THR A 94 -12.35 8.76 -13.13
N GLY A 95 -11.82 8.35 -11.98
CA GLY A 95 -11.88 9.15 -10.76
C GLY A 95 -13.20 9.03 -10.02
N ARG A 96 -14.10 8.15 -10.44
CA ARG A 96 -15.38 7.97 -9.77
C ARG A 96 -15.21 7.21 -8.47
N ILE A 97 -15.90 7.66 -7.45
CA ILE A 97 -15.96 6.92 -6.19
C ILE A 97 -16.87 5.70 -6.41
N LEU A 98 -16.28 4.53 -6.16
CA LEU A 98 -17.01 3.26 -6.30
C LEU A 98 -17.76 2.89 -5.03
N GLY A 99 -17.22 3.28 -3.89
CA GLY A 99 -17.85 2.99 -2.63
C GLY A 99 -17.06 3.55 -1.46
N ILE A 100 -17.72 3.67 -0.32
CA ILE A 100 -17.13 4.09 0.92
C ILE A 100 -17.48 3.02 1.95
N SER A 101 -16.47 2.46 2.62
CA SER A 101 -16.68 1.42 3.61
C SER A 101 -16.03 1.80 4.93
N ARG A 102 -16.61 1.31 6.02
CA ARG A 102 -16.16 1.63 7.38
C ARG A 102 -15.89 0.38 8.19
#